data_608ab1c323922a42daf589ebb0ab5569
#
_entry.id   608ab1c323922a42daf589ebb0ab5569
#
_cell.length_a   1.000
_cell.length_b   1.000
_cell.length_c   1.000
_cell.angle_alpha   90.00
_cell.angle_beta   90.00
_cell.angle_gamma   90.00
#
_symmetry.space_group_name_H-M   'P 1'
#
loop_
_entity.id
_entity.type
_entity.pdbx_description
1 polymer ?
#
loop_
_entity_poly.entity_id
_entity_poly.type
_entity_poly.pdbx_seq_one_letter_code
_entity_poly.pdbx_strand_id
1 'polypeptide(L)'
;WIRKGTINYKEGKPIDTVEFKGIFFEVYTKGSFSLLMNEIKIDSVTGEDIDKGVAEAGTYTLDDNILKKKVYYGTGWLGEVIGKWSGPNKDYIEMEFEVDYGKNHLSKLIISPFHPSALDSLGNGFAEYYSRID
;
A
#
# COMPACT_ATOMS: atom_id res chain seq x y z
N TRP A 1 1.75 -12.42 -0.63
CA TRP A 1 2.36 -11.51 -1.59
C TRP A 1 3.56 -10.79 -0.97
N ILE A 2 4.63 -10.62 -1.73
CA ILE A 2 5.81 -9.86 -1.32
C ILE A 2 6.02 -8.70 -2.29
N ARG A 3 6.17 -7.48 -1.77
CA ARG A 3 6.41 -6.28 -2.59
C ARG A 3 7.79 -6.33 -3.21
N LYS A 4 7.84 -6.08 -4.50
CA LYS A 4 9.08 -6.03 -5.30
C LYS A 4 9.47 -4.61 -5.67
N GLY A 5 8.52 -3.73 -5.77
CA GLY A 5 8.81 -2.36 -6.18
C GLY A 5 7.59 -1.49 -6.30
N THR A 6 7.82 -0.37 -6.92
CA THR A 6 6.84 0.67 -7.20
C THR A 6 6.94 1.03 -8.68
N ILE A 7 5.80 1.08 -9.36
CA ILE A 7 5.69 1.57 -10.75
C ILE A 7 5.22 3.02 -10.67
N ASN A 8 6.03 3.96 -11.09
CA ASN A 8 5.67 5.36 -11.14
C ASN A 8 4.87 5.70 -12.39
N TYR A 9 3.87 6.54 -12.24
CA TYR A 9 3.00 7.00 -13.32
C TYR A 9 3.12 8.51 -13.51
N LYS A 10 3.10 8.93 -14.77
CA LYS A 10 2.99 10.32 -15.18
C LYS A 10 1.96 10.43 -16.30
N GLU A 11 0.99 11.32 -16.14
CA GLU A 11 -0.10 11.49 -17.11
C GLU A 11 -0.81 10.18 -17.48
N GLY A 12 -1.04 9.33 -16.46
CA GLY A 12 -1.69 8.03 -16.59
C GLY A 12 -0.86 6.93 -17.27
N LYS A 13 0.43 7.18 -17.52
CA LYS A 13 1.34 6.21 -18.16
C LYS A 13 2.45 5.80 -17.19
N PRO A 14 2.82 4.50 -17.16
CA PRO A 14 3.98 4.06 -16.41
C PRO A 14 5.26 4.65 -17.02
N ILE A 15 6.15 5.19 -16.20
CA ILE A 15 7.40 5.82 -16.65
C ILE A 15 8.64 5.08 -16.19
N ASP A 16 8.64 4.54 -14.99
CA ASP A 16 9.75 3.77 -14.44
C ASP A 16 9.27 2.79 -13.36
N THR A 17 10.18 1.93 -12.93
CA THR A 17 9.97 1.00 -11.82
C THR A 17 11.13 1.15 -10.83
N VAL A 18 10.80 1.39 -9.57
CA VAL A 18 11.77 1.49 -8.48
C VAL A 18 11.68 0.23 -7.63
N GLU A 19 12.81 -0.44 -7.43
CA GLU A 19 12.88 -1.62 -6.58
C GLU A 19 12.63 -1.26 -5.11
N PHE A 20 11.83 -2.06 -4.42
CA PHE A 20 11.61 -1.91 -2.99
C PHE A 20 12.78 -2.52 -2.21
N LYS A 21 13.38 -1.71 -1.34
CA LYS A 21 14.43 -2.17 -0.43
C LYS A 21 13.83 -2.44 0.94
N GLY A 22 13.83 -3.68 1.35
CA GLY A 22 13.26 -4.12 2.62
C GLY A 22 12.35 -5.35 2.47
N ILE A 23 11.59 -5.62 3.49
CA ILE A 23 10.60 -6.69 3.54
C ILE A 23 9.22 -6.05 3.63
N PHE A 24 8.37 -6.36 2.67
CA PHE A 24 6.97 -5.97 2.68
C PHE A 24 6.14 -7.20 2.31
N PHE A 25 5.40 -7.65 3.27
CA PHE A 25 4.70 -8.92 3.20
C PHE A 25 3.21 -8.71 3.45
N GLU A 26 2.37 -9.16 2.54
CA GLU A 26 0.93 -9.01 2.63
C GLU A 26 0.22 -10.36 2.44
N VAL A 27 -0.63 -10.71 3.38
CA VAL A 27 -1.40 -11.95 3.39
C VAL A 27 -2.88 -11.63 3.32
N TYR A 28 -3.55 -12.28 2.40
CA TYR A 28 -5.01 -12.24 2.26
C TYR A 28 -5.58 -13.61 2.61
N THR A 29 -6.56 -13.60 3.49
CA THR A 29 -7.42 -14.75 3.82
C THR A 29 -8.86 -14.41 3.47
N LYS A 30 -9.81 -15.30 3.72
CA LYS A 30 -11.22 -15.04 3.40
C LYS A 30 -11.74 -13.80 4.15
N GLY A 31 -11.81 -12.67 3.45
CA GLY A 31 -12.36 -11.41 3.95
C GLY A 31 -11.43 -10.59 4.87
N SER A 32 -10.22 -11.09 5.17
CA SER A 32 -9.26 -10.40 6.05
C SER A 32 -7.88 -10.31 5.40
N PHE A 33 -7.11 -9.30 5.81
CA PHE A 33 -5.72 -9.16 5.40
C PHE A 33 -4.83 -8.78 6.59
N SER A 34 -3.55 -9.08 6.43
CA SER A 34 -2.48 -8.62 7.31
C SER A 34 -1.29 -8.17 6.48
N LEU A 35 -0.61 -7.14 6.94
CA LEU A 35 0.57 -6.59 6.30
C LEU A 35 1.65 -6.41 7.35
N LEU A 36 2.86 -6.80 6.98
CA LEU A 36 4.08 -6.52 7.73
C LEU A 36 5.08 -5.87 6.79
N MET A 37 5.64 -4.75 7.21
CA MET A 37 6.65 -4.04 6.46
C MET A 37 7.84 -3.72 7.36
N ASN A 38 9.04 -3.98 6.84
CA ASN A 38 10.27 -3.47 7.38
C ASN A 38 11.01 -2.77 6.24
N GLU A 39 11.01 -1.45 6.22
CA GLU A 39 11.72 -0.63 5.25
C GLU A 39 13.00 -0.09 5.90
N ILE A 40 14.14 -0.40 5.29
CA ILE A 40 15.43 0.15 5.69
C ILE A 40 15.60 1.48 4.94
N LYS A 41 15.66 2.57 5.69
CA LYS A 41 16.00 3.90 5.16
C LYS A 41 17.31 4.35 5.76
N ILE A 42 18.12 5.02 4.95
CA ILE A 42 19.35 5.68 5.42
C ILE A 42 18.96 7.07 5.94
N ASP A 43 19.30 7.36 7.18
CA ASP A 43 19.18 8.72 7.72
C ASP A 43 20.12 9.64 6.97
N SER A 44 19.59 10.67 6.34
CA SER A 44 20.36 11.60 5.52
C SER A 44 21.32 12.50 6.33
N VAL A 45 21.12 12.59 7.65
CA VAL A 45 21.92 13.41 8.57
C VAL A 45 23.05 12.58 9.19
N THR A 46 22.72 11.39 9.69
CA THR A 46 23.67 10.53 10.42
C THR A 46 24.35 9.48 9.52
N GLY A 47 23.75 9.14 8.37
CA GLY A 47 24.19 8.05 7.52
C GLY A 47 23.87 6.65 8.09
N GLU A 48 23.13 6.58 9.19
CA GLU A 48 22.74 5.33 9.83
C GLU A 48 21.48 4.74 9.19
N ASP A 49 21.37 3.41 9.22
CA ASP A 49 20.18 2.71 8.80
C ASP A 49 19.05 2.93 9.82
N ILE A 50 17.93 3.47 9.34
CA ILE A 50 16.71 3.56 10.13
C ILE A 50 15.80 2.39 9.76
N ASP A 51 15.59 1.51 10.73
CA ASP A 51 14.63 0.42 10.61
C ASP A 51 13.23 0.91 10.98
N LYS A 52 12.30 0.86 10.03
CA LYS A 52 10.89 1.22 10.24
C LYS A 52 10.00 0.01 10.02
N GLY A 53 9.61 -0.63 11.11
CA GLY A 53 8.58 -1.66 11.10
C GLY A 53 7.18 -1.05 11.07
N VAL A 54 6.34 -1.55 10.18
CA VAL A 54 4.90 -1.24 10.13
C VAL A 54 4.12 -2.54 10.06
N ALA A 55 3.06 -2.63 10.85
CA ALA A 55 2.08 -3.68 10.76
C ALA A 55 0.69 -3.10 10.59
N GLU A 56 -0.12 -3.72 9.79
CA GLU A 56 -1.54 -3.39 9.66
C GLU A 56 -2.39 -4.64 9.49
N ALA A 57 -3.64 -4.55 9.92
CA ALA A 57 -4.61 -5.61 9.75
C ALA A 57 -6.02 -5.05 9.58
N GLY A 58 -6.85 -5.78 8.86
CA GLY A 58 -8.21 -5.36 8.60
C GLY A 58 -8.99 -6.33 7.75
N THR A 59 -10.06 -5.82 7.19
CA THR A 59 -10.92 -6.55 6.25
C THR A 59 -10.79 -6.00 4.84
N TYR A 60 -11.13 -6.82 3.87
CA TYR A 60 -11.15 -6.39 2.47
C TYR A 60 -12.33 -7.00 1.71
N THR A 61 -12.67 -6.35 0.63
CA THR A 61 -13.52 -6.89 -0.44
C THR A 61 -12.81 -6.70 -1.78
N LEU A 62 -13.00 -7.63 -2.67
CA LEU A 62 -12.53 -7.56 -4.04
C LEU A 62 -13.72 -7.75 -4.97
N ASP A 63 -14.00 -6.74 -5.78
CA ASP A 63 -15.07 -6.73 -6.77
C ASP A 63 -14.44 -6.38 -8.13
N ASP A 64 -14.40 -7.35 -9.03
CA ASP A 64 -13.63 -7.32 -10.25
C ASP A 64 -12.16 -6.95 -10.00
N ASN A 65 -11.76 -5.74 -10.37
CA ASN A 65 -10.42 -5.20 -10.19
C ASN A 65 -10.35 -4.11 -9.11
N ILE A 66 -11.39 -3.93 -8.31
CA ILE A 66 -11.39 -2.95 -7.21
C ILE A 66 -11.25 -3.66 -5.88
N LEU A 67 -10.12 -3.43 -5.25
CA LEU A 67 -9.82 -3.90 -3.89
C LEU A 67 -10.14 -2.76 -2.90
N LYS A 68 -11.07 -3.01 -1.98
CA LYS A 68 -11.38 -2.08 -0.88
C LYS A 68 -10.87 -2.67 0.42
N LYS A 69 -10.04 -1.93 1.12
CA LYS A 69 -9.49 -2.31 2.42
C LYS A 69 -10.03 -1.40 3.52
N LYS A 70 -10.39 -2.00 4.65
CA LYS A 70 -10.66 -1.30 5.91
C LYS A 70 -9.61 -1.70 6.92
N VAL A 71 -8.71 -0.79 7.25
CA VAL A 71 -7.63 -1.01 8.19
C VAL A 71 -8.09 -0.58 9.57
N TYR A 72 -8.25 -1.53 10.47
CA TYR A 72 -8.69 -1.28 11.85
C TYR A 72 -7.52 -1.20 12.83
N TYR A 73 -6.40 -1.77 12.47
CA TYR A 73 -5.19 -1.79 13.27
C TYR A 73 -3.99 -1.39 12.42
N GLY A 74 -3.18 -0.50 12.94
CA GLY A 74 -1.92 -0.09 12.33
C GLY A 74 -0.95 0.41 13.37
N THR A 75 0.35 0.18 13.14
CA THR A 75 1.44 0.67 13.98
C THR A 75 2.06 1.94 13.42
N GLY A 76 2.78 2.67 14.27
CA GLY A 76 3.46 3.90 13.88
C GLY A 76 2.47 4.97 13.42
N TRP A 77 2.80 5.64 12.32
CA TRP A 77 1.99 6.73 11.79
C TRP A 77 0.57 6.30 11.36
N LEU A 78 0.37 5.01 11.01
CA LEU A 78 -0.95 4.49 10.68
C LEU A 78 -1.94 4.60 11.82
N GLY A 79 -1.48 4.33 13.06
CA GLY A 79 -2.30 4.49 14.26
C GLY A 79 -2.76 5.94 14.47
N GLU A 80 -1.97 6.93 14.02
CA GLU A 80 -2.28 8.35 14.17
C GLU A 80 -3.29 8.85 13.11
N VAL A 81 -3.44 8.13 11.99
CA VAL A 81 -4.30 8.54 10.87
C VAL A 81 -5.57 7.70 10.73
N ILE A 82 -5.77 6.70 11.58
CA ILE A 82 -7.00 5.89 11.60
C ILE A 82 -8.23 6.82 11.73
N GLY A 83 -9.18 6.63 10.86
CA GLY A 83 -10.38 7.45 10.75
C GLY A 83 -10.24 8.72 9.90
N LYS A 84 -9.02 9.23 9.69
CA LYS A 84 -8.82 10.49 8.94
C LYS A 84 -9.16 10.36 7.45
N TRP A 85 -8.78 9.25 6.82
CA TRP A 85 -8.99 9.03 5.38
C TRP A 85 -10.36 8.46 5.02
N SER A 86 -11.12 8.01 6.01
CA SER A 86 -12.48 7.50 5.81
C SER A 86 -13.55 8.50 6.25
N GLY A 87 -13.14 9.67 6.71
CA GLY A 87 -14.00 10.71 7.22
C GLY A 87 -14.21 10.66 8.74
N PRO A 88 -14.87 11.67 9.29
CA PRO A 88 -15.04 11.81 10.73
C PRO A 88 -15.84 10.63 11.33
N ASN A 89 -15.51 10.28 12.57
CA ASN A 89 -16.19 9.25 13.37
C ASN A 89 -16.08 7.81 12.83
N LYS A 90 -15.03 7.48 12.09
CA LYS A 90 -14.74 6.10 11.71
C LYS A 90 -13.48 5.60 12.43
N ASP A 91 -13.56 4.38 12.95
CA ASP A 91 -12.46 3.72 13.69
C ASP A 91 -11.52 2.94 12.76
N TYR A 92 -11.46 3.33 11.49
CA TYR A 92 -10.66 2.65 10.47
C TYR A 92 -10.21 3.61 9.37
N ILE A 93 -9.18 3.18 8.65
CA ILE A 93 -8.78 3.77 7.38
C ILE A 93 -9.45 2.98 6.26
N GLU A 94 -10.08 3.65 5.31
CA GLU A 94 -10.60 3.02 4.10
C GLU A 94 -9.71 3.38 2.92
N MET A 95 -9.27 2.37 2.19
CA MET A 95 -8.45 2.54 0.99
C MET A 95 -9.03 1.73 -0.16
N GLU A 96 -9.06 2.34 -1.32
CA GLU A 96 -9.45 1.70 -2.56
C GLU A 96 -8.26 1.63 -3.51
N PHE A 97 -8.14 0.48 -4.16
CA PHE A 97 -7.08 0.21 -5.13
C PHE A 97 -7.70 -0.33 -6.40
N GLU A 98 -7.22 0.15 -7.52
CA GLU A 98 -7.35 -0.59 -8.78
C GLU A 98 -6.24 -1.63 -8.82
N VAL A 99 -6.61 -2.91 -9.00
CA VAL A 99 -5.67 -4.01 -8.98
C VAL A 99 -5.61 -4.71 -10.32
N ASP A 100 -4.40 -5.03 -10.76
CA ASP A 100 -4.14 -6.00 -11.80
C ASP A 100 -3.44 -7.21 -11.16
N TYR A 101 -4.03 -8.39 -11.31
CA TYR A 101 -3.53 -9.59 -10.67
C TYR A 101 -3.57 -10.80 -11.57
N GLY A 102 -2.60 -11.68 -11.38
CA GLY A 102 -2.51 -12.96 -12.07
C GLY A 102 -1.97 -14.04 -11.13
N LYS A 103 -1.55 -15.14 -11.71
CA LYS A 103 -1.05 -16.28 -10.92
C LYS A 103 0.11 -15.90 -9.99
N ASN A 104 1.02 -15.07 -10.47
CA ASN A 104 2.27 -14.77 -9.78
C ASN A 104 2.53 -13.28 -9.57
N HIS A 105 1.63 -12.41 -9.99
CA HIS A 105 1.79 -10.97 -9.86
C HIS A 105 0.54 -10.30 -9.29
N LEU A 106 0.75 -9.17 -8.65
CA LEU A 106 -0.27 -8.26 -8.18
C LEU A 106 0.30 -6.84 -8.28
N SER A 107 -0.41 -5.93 -8.94
CA SER A 107 -0.15 -4.51 -8.83
C SER A 107 -1.34 -3.81 -8.19
N LYS A 108 -1.08 -2.81 -7.35
CA LYS A 108 -2.11 -2.05 -6.64
C LYS A 108 -1.87 -0.57 -6.85
N LEU A 109 -2.79 0.07 -7.53
CA LEU A 109 -2.84 1.51 -7.74
C LEU A 109 -3.85 2.12 -6.76
N ILE A 110 -3.40 3.04 -5.92
CA ILE A 110 -4.26 3.69 -4.93
C ILE A 110 -5.16 4.70 -5.66
N ILE A 111 -6.47 4.53 -5.52
CA ILE A 111 -7.49 5.39 -6.12
C ILE A 111 -8.35 6.13 -5.09
N SER A 112 -8.13 5.91 -3.80
CA SER A 112 -8.85 6.62 -2.74
C SER A 112 -8.56 8.12 -2.80
N PRO A 113 -9.57 8.98 -2.97
CA PRO A 113 -9.34 10.40 -3.23
C PRO A 113 -8.70 11.15 -2.05
N PHE A 114 -8.77 10.59 -0.84
CA PHE A 114 -8.19 11.18 0.36
C PHE A 114 -6.82 10.64 0.73
N HIS A 115 -6.33 9.64 0.00
CA HIS A 115 -5.02 9.07 0.28
C HIS A 115 -3.93 9.94 -0.37
N PRO A 116 -2.85 10.34 0.36
CA PRO A 116 -1.82 11.22 -0.18
C PRO A 116 -1.04 10.64 -1.36
N SER A 117 -1.07 9.32 -1.53
CA SER A 117 -0.40 8.61 -2.63
C SER A 117 -1.34 8.19 -3.77
N ALA A 118 -2.61 8.63 -3.75
CA ALA A 118 -3.53 8.37 -4.85
C ALA A 118 -3.08 9.09 -6.12
N LEU A 119 -3.47 8.57 -7.28
CA LEU A 119 -3.30 9.29 -8.54
C LEU A 119 -3.94 10.67 -8.43
N ASP A 120 -3.19 11.70 -8.80
CA ASP A 120 -3.72 13.05 -8.91
C ASP A 120 -4.61 13.20 -10.15
N SER A 121 -5.24 14.36 -10.29
CA SER A 121 -6.11 14.68 -11.44
C SER A 121 -5.37 14.68 -12.79
N LEU A 122 -4.05 14.74 -12.77
CA LEU A 122 -3.18 14.69 -13.95
C LEU A 122 -2.70 13.26 -14.26
N GLY A 123 -3.06 12.27 -13.44
CA GLY A 123 -2.62 10.88 -13.59
C GLY A 123 -1.19 10.63 -13.12
N ASN A 124 -0.66 11.47 -12.22
CA ASN A 124 0.64 11.25 -11.58
C ASN A 124 0.43 10.49 -10.27
N GLY A 125 1.29 9.52 -10.00
CA GLY A 125 1.22 8.69 -8.80
C GLY A 125 2.06 7.43 -8.96
N PHE A 126 1.72 6.41 -8.19
CA PHE A 126 2.43 5.14 -8.28
C PHE A 126 1.53 3.94 -7.97
N ALA A 127 1.89 2.79 -8.52
CA ALA A 127 1.33 1.49 -8.15
C ALA A 127 2.38 0.67 -7.41
N GLU A 128 1.95 -0.05 -6.40
CA GLU A 128 2.76 -1.06 -5.72
C GLU A 128 2.76 -2.36 -6.51
N TYR A 129 3.93 -2.96 -6.67
CA TYR A 129 4.10 -4.19 -7.44
C TYR A 129 4.58 -5.33 -6.53
N TYR A 130 3.91 -6.47 -6.64
CA TYR A 130 4.12 -7.65 -5.78
C TYR A 130 4.32 -8.91 -6.61
N SER A 131 5.06 -9.86 -6.06
CA SER A 131 5.06 -11.24 -6.52
C SER A 131 4.44 -12.17 -5.48
N ARG A 132 3.91 -13.28 -5.95
CA ARG A 132 3.40 -14.34 -5.08
C ARG A 132 4.57 -15.04 -4.40
N ILE A 133 4.35 -15.43 -3.16
CA ILE A 133 5.26 -16.34 -2.45
C ILE A 133 4.67 -17.74 -2.66
N ASP A 134 5.50 -18.58 -3.19
CA ASP A 134 5.18 -20.00 -3.34
C ASP A 134 5.40 -20.76 -2.02
#